data_a6e357f52b4448711d30b817d3bc4e1f
#
_entry.id   a6e357f52b4448711d30b817d3bc4e1f
#
_cell.length_a   1.000
_cell.length_b   1.000
_cell.length_c   1.000
_cell.angle_alpha   90.00
_cell.angle_beta   90.00
_cell.angle_gamma   90.00
#
_symmetry.space_group_name_H-M   'P 1'
#
loop_
_entity.id
_entity.type
_entity.pdbx_description
1 polymer ?
#
loop_
_entity_poly.entity_id
_entity_poly.type
_entity_poly.pdbx_seq_one_letter_code
_entity_poly.pdbx_strand_id
1 'polypeptide(L)'
;GVRVEVGPSGYDQPGAEALWRRAGEVGAVICAHLQRDYLGELAALLARFPQVPVVLDHCAYPRAADGLADEAVRQTVALARFEQLVAKLTFAVTSSEREYPFADTHAQLREILAAYGPERCIWGSDFPCEHWLKKSTYAQHLAVFAEELGLGVEEKAGVLGGTALRLFFGA
;
A
#
# COMPACT_ATOMS: atom_id res chain seq x y z
N GLY A 1 7.44 -12.64 -5.58
CA GLY A 1 6.97 -12.18 -4.28
C GLY A 1 5.98 -13.14 -3.64
N VAL A 2 5.71 -12.93 -2.38
CA VAL A 2 4.75 -13.72 -1.59
C VAL A 2 3.80 -12.78 -0.85
N ARG A 3 2.51 -13.06 -0.88
CA ARG A 3 1.52 -12.35 -0.06
C ARG A 3 1.42 -13.02 1.30
N VAL A 4 1.49 -12.22 2.36
CA VAL A 4 1.40 -12.66 3.76
C VAL A 4 0.17 -12.00 4.39
N GLU A 5 -0.70 -12.81 4.95
CA GLU A 5 -1.93 -12.38 5.59
C GLU A 5 -1.86 -12.59 7.11
N VAL A 6 -2.75 -11.90 7.83
CA VAL A 6 -2.90 -12.08 9.28
C VAL A 6 -3.41 -13.50 9.56
N GLY A 7 -2.68 -14.22 10.40
CA GLY A 7 -3.09 -15.54 10.87
C GLY A 7 -3.84 -15.49 12.20
N PRO A 8 -4.21 -16.66 12.76
CA PRO A 8 -4.96 -16.74 14.01
C PRO A 8 -4.27 -16.09 15.22
N SER A 9 -2.93 -15.98 15.20
CA SER A 9 -2.12 -15.41 16.27
C SER A 9 -1.59 -14.01 15.95
N GLY A 10 -2.12 -13.33 14.93
CA GLY A 10 -1.67 -12.01 14.49
C GLY A 10 -0.85 -12.06 13.20
N TYR A 11 -0.17 -10.97 12.88
CA TYR A 11 0.69 -10.88 11.70
C TYR A 11 2.10 -11.42 11.96
N ASP A 12 2.68 -11.13 13.14
CA ASP A 12 3.95 -11.73 13.61
C ASP A 12 3.69 -13.09 14.31
N GLN A 13 3.08 -14.00 13.56
CA GLN A 13 2.69 -15.32 14.04
C GLN A 13 3.86 -16.32 14.00
N PRO A 14 3.75 -17.49 14.68
CA PRO A 14 4.76 -18.53 14.58
C PRO A 14 5.08 -18.90 13.14
N GLY A 15 6.37 -18.86 12.80
CA GLY A 15 6.86 -19.08 11.43
C GLY A 15 7.04 -17.81 10.59
N ALA A 16 6.50 -16.67 10.97
CA ALA A 16 6.69 -15.41 10.26
C ALA A 16 8.18 -15.08 10.11
N GLU A 17 8.96 -15.20 11.20
CA GLU A 17 10.40 -14.96 11.16
C GLU A 17 11.14 -15.85 10.15
N ALA A 18 10.82 -17.12 10.08
CA ALA A 18 11.46 -18.05 9.12
C ALA A 18 11.10 -17.68 7.67
N LEU A 19 9.84 -17.29 7.42
CA LEU A 19 9.38 -16.81 6.12
C LEU A 19 10.12 -15.54 5.70
N TRP A 20 10.21 -14.54 6.61
CA TRP A 20 10.88 -13.27 6.33
C TRP A 20 12.37 -13.44 6.09
N ARG A 21 13.03 -14.29 6.89
CA ARG A 21 14.45 -14.65 6.67
C ARG A 21 14.63 -15.25 5.29
N ARG A 22 13.78 -16.23 4.92
CA ARG A 22 13.87 -16.88 3.62
C ARG A 22 13.58 -15.89 2.47
N ALA A 23 12.63 -15.00 2.62
CA ALA A 23 12.36 -13.95 1.63
C ALA A 23 13.62 -13.10 1.38
N GLY A 24 14.31 -12.68 2.45
CA GLY A 24 15.57 -11.93 2.34
C GLY A 24 16.68 -12.72 1.62
N GLU A 25 16.82 -14.00 1.92
CA GLU A 25 17.84 -14.88 1.29
C GLU A 25 17.64 -15.02 -0.23
N VAL A 26 16.39 -15.04 -0.69
CA VAL A 26 16.06 -15.23 -2.11
C VAL A 26 15.68 -13.94 -2.85
N GLY A 27 15.76 -12.80 -2.18
CA GLY A 27 15.38 -11.50 -2.74
C GLY A 27 13.89 -11.39 -3.08
N ALA A 28 13.02 -12.10 -2.35
CA ALA A 28 11.58 -12.08 -2.60
C ALA A 28 10.91 -10.88 -1.93
N VAL A 29 10.00 -10.22 -2.65
CA VAL A 29 9.14 -9.17 -2.10
C VAL A 29 8.03 -9.78 -1.24
N ILE A 30 7.82 -9.27 -0.03
CA ILE A 30 6.66 -9.58 0.79
C ILE A 30 5.54 -8.56 0.55
N CYS A 31 4.36 -9.01 0.12
CA CYS A 31 3.16 -8.18 0.08
C CYS A 31 2.40 -8.39 1.40
N ALA A 32 2.50 -7.41 2.28
CA ALA A 32 1.88 -7.44 3.62
C ALA A 32 0.41 -7.04 3.52
N HIS A 33 -0.49 -8.01 3.67
CA HIS A 33 -1.93 -7.81 3.66
C HIS A 33 -2.48 -7.89 5.07
N LEU A 34 -2.76 -6.74 5.66
CA LEU A 34 -3.19 -6.60 7.04
C LEU A 34 -4.04 -5.34 7.24
N GLN A 35 -4.69 -5.27 8.37
CA GLN A 35 -5.46 -4.11 8.82
C GLN A 35 -4.66 -3.30 9.84
N ARG A 36 -5.14 -2.09 10.14
CA ARG A 36 -4.46 -1.11 11.02
C ARG A 36 -3.98 -1.68 12.35
N ASP A 37 -4.73 -2.59 12.94
CA ASP A 37 -4.44 -3.17 14.27
C ASP A 37 -3.12 -3.94 14.30
N TYR A 38 -2.61 -4.38 13.14
CA TYR A 38 -1.40 -5.16 12.99
C TYR A 38 -0.19 -4.36 12.46
N LEU A 39 -0.32 -3.05 12.25
CA LEU A 39 0.78 -2.22 11.76
C LEU A 39 1.96 -2.16 12.75
N GLY A 40 1.70 -2.30 14.06
CA GLY A 40 2.75 -2.42 15.07
C GLY A 40 3.58 -3.70 14.92
N GLU A 41 2.96 -4.83 14.62
CA GLU A 41 3.64 -6.10 14.36
C GLU A 41 4.44 -6.03 13.05
N LEU A 42 3.88 -5.42 12.01
CA LEU A 42 4.61 -5.15 10.77
C LEU A 42 5.85 -4.29 11.03
N ALA A 43 5.73 -3.23 11.84
CA ALA A 43 6.87 -2.38 12.20
C ALA A 43 8.00 -3.16 12.87
N ALA A 44 7.66 -4.10 13.76
CA ALA A 44 8.62 -4.96 14.44
C ALA A 44 9.35 -5.89 13.44
N LEU A 45 8.63 -6.46 12.48
CA LEU A 45 9.22 -7.28 11.42
C LEU A 45 10.11 -6.46 10.48
N LEU A 46 9.67 -5.27 10.06
CA LEU A 46 10.48 -4.36 9.24
C LEU A 46 11.80 -3.99 9.92
N ALA A 47 11.78 -3.74 11.23
CA ALA A 47 12.98 -3.42 11.99
C ALA A 47 13.95 -4.63 12.10
N ARG A 48 13.41 -5.85 12.21
CA ARG A 48 14.21 -7.09 12.29
C ARG A 48 14.79 -7.52 10.94
N PHE A 49 14.13 -7.18 9.84
CA PHE A 49 14.48 -7.63 8.48
C PHE A 49 14.63 -6.44 7.51
N PRO A 50 15.58 -5.52 7.72
CA PRO A 50 15.71 -4.31 6.91
C PRO A 50 16.07 -4.58 5.45
N GLN A 51 16.58 -5.78 5.12
CA GLN A 51 16.95 -6.18 3.77
C GLN A 51 15.78 -6.74 2.94
N VAL A 52 14.61 -6.98 3.56
CA VAL A 52 13.46 -7.57 2.87
C VAL A 52 12.60 -6.47 2.27
N PRO A 53 12.42 -6.42 0.94
CA PRO A 53 11.49 -5.46 0.34
C PRO A 53 10.04 -5.84 0.67
N VAL A 54 9.27 -4.86 1.11
CA VAL A 54 7.89 -5.07 1.55
C VAL A 54 6.94 -4.10 0.87
N VAL A 55 5.78 -4.59 0.45
CA VAL A 55 4.66 -3.78 -0.03
C VAL A 55 3.54 -3.85 1.00
N LEU A 56 3.09 -2.70 1.51
CA LEU A 56 1.90 -2.62 2.35
C LEU A 56 0.65 -2.57 1.47
N ASP A 57 -0.06 -3.68 1.38
CA ASP A 57 -1.29 -3.78 0.61
C ASP A 57 -2.37 -2.84 1.17
N HIS A 58 -2.99 -2.05 0.27
CA HIS A 58 -4.11 -1.14 0.57
C HIS A 58 -3.84 -0.13 1.71
N CYS A 59 -2.57 0.11 2.07
CA CYS A 59 -2.17 0.98 3.18
C CYS A 59 -2.95 0.67 4.48
N ALA A 60 -3.18 -0.62 4.77
CA ALA A 60 -3.94 -1.11 5.93
C ALA A 60 -5.39 -0.62 6.00
N TYR A 61 -6.02 -0.33 4.86
CA TYR A 61 -7.43 0.03 4.71
C TYR A 61 -7.85 1.29 5.48
N PRO A 62 -7.38 2.48 5.09
CA PRO A 62 -7.84 3.75 5.65
C PRO A 62 -9.35 3.93 5.49
N ARG A 63 -9.99 4.66 6.40
CA ARG A 63 -11.40 5.05 6.30
C ARG A 63 -11.50 6.49 5.83
N ALA A 64 -12.17 6.73 4.71
CA ALA A 64 -12.33 8.07 4.15
C ALA A 64 -13.04 9.04 5.12
N ALA A 65 -14.03 8.55 5.87
CA ALA A 65 -14.79 9.35 6.84
C ALA A 65 -13.91 10.02 7.92
N ASP A 66 -12.78 9.40 8.28
CA ASP A 66 -11.88 9.91 9.30
C ASP A 66 -10.80 10.87 8.73
N GLY A 67 -10.73 11.02 7.40
CA GLY A 67 -9.77 11.90 6.73
C GLY A 67 -8.32 11.63 7.16
N LEU A 68 -7.54 12.70 7.37
CA LEU A 68 -6.14 12.59 7.83
C LEU A 68 -6.01 12.18 9.31
N ALA A 69 -7.10 12.20 10.08
CA ALA A 69 -7.11 11.70 11.45
C ALA A 69 -7.22 10.17 11.53
N ASP A 70 -7.47 9.49 10.40
CA ASP A 70 -7.55 8.03 10.34
C ASP A 70 -6.27 7.37 10.85
N GLU A 71 -6.44 6.37 11.70
CA GLU A 71 -5.33 5.69 12.37
C GLU A 71 -4.45 4.92 11.37
N ALA A 72 -5.04 4.29 10.34
CA ALA A 72 -4.27 3.60 9.31
C ALA A 72 -3.41 4.59 8.51
N VAL A 73 -3.93 5.79 8.20
CA VAL A 73 -3.15 6.84 7.52
C VAL A 73 -1.97 7.25 8.38
N ARG A 74 -2.20 7.62 9.65
CA ARG A 74 -1.15 8.10 10.55
C ARG A 74 -0.06 7.05 10.76
N GLN A 75 -0.44 5.81 11.01
CA GLN A 75 0.52 4.72 11.19
C GLN A 75 1.25 4.40 9.89
N THR A 76 0.57 4.36 8.74
CA THR A 76 1.22 4.16 7.44
C THR A 76 2.26 5.25 7.18
N VAL A 77 1.92 6.53 7.40
CA VAL A 77 2.87 7.65 7.28
C VAL A 77 4.07 7.47 8.23
N ALA A 78 3.83 7.09 9.48
CA ALA A 78 4.92 6.83 10.44
C ALA A 78 5.85 5.67 10.02
N LEU A 79 5.33 4.70 9.27
CA LEU A 79 6.11 3.59 8.72
C LEU A 79 6.99 3.99 7.52
N ALA A 80 6.84 5.17 6.93
CA ALA A 80 7.68 5.65 5.83
C ALA A 80 9.17 5.75 6.20
N ARG A 81 9.50 5.75 7.52
CA ARG A 81 10.89 5.66 8.01
C ARG A 81 11.61 4.36 7.63
N PHE A 82 10.88 3.31 7.26
CA PHE A 82 11.45 2.06 6.79
C PHE A 82 11.64 2.13 5.28
N GLU A 83 12.88 2.27 4.82
CA GLU A 83 13.21 2.49 3.41
C GLU A 83 12.80 1.33 2.50
N GLN A 84 12.79 0.09 3.03
CA GLN A 84 12.38 -1.11 2.30
C GLN A 84 10.86 -1.25 2.12
N LEU A 85 10.06 -0.36 2.75
CA LEU A 85 8.60 -0.40 2.68
C LEU A 85 8.07 0.47 1.54
N VAL A 86 7.21 -0.12 0.73
CA VAL A 86 6.48 0.51 -0.37
C VAL A 86 4.99 0.54 -0.05
N ALA A 87 4.34 1.68 -0.22
CA ALA A 87 2.90 1.85 -0.01
C ALA A 87 2.12 1.51 -1.30
N LYS A 88 1.15 0.59 -1.22
CA LYS A 88 0.26 0.27 -2.33
C LYS A 88 -1.04 1.06 -2.22
N LEU A 89 -1.19 2.06 -3.07
CA LEU A 89 -2.27 3.04 -3.08
C LEU A 89 -3.53 2.50 -3.81
N THR A 90 -4.10 1.41 -3.32
CA THR A 90 -5.24 0.73 -3.97
C THR A 90 -6.59 1.06 -3.32
N PHE A 91 -6.59 1.74 -2.18
CA PHE A 91 -7.76 1.87 -1.31
C PHE A 91 -8.79 2.93 -1.74
N ALA A 92 -8.50 3.77 -2.73
CA ALA A 92 -9.37 4.90 -3.12
C ALA A 92 -10.84 4.50 -3.27
N VAL A 93 -11.12 3.48 -4.07
CA VAL A 93 -12.49 3.04 -4.35
C VAL A 93 -13.13 2.32 -3.15
N THR A 94 -12.39 1.45 -2.48
CA THR A 94 -12.92 0.63 -1.37
C THR A 94 -13.18 1.44 -0.11
N SER A 95 -12.39 2.49 0.13
CA SER A 95 -12.48 3.34 1.32
C SER A 95 -13.42 4.52 1.18
N SER A 96 -13.66 5.00 -0.05
CA SER A 96 -14.51 6.15 -0.29
C SER A 96 -15.97 5.89 0.05
N GLU A 97 -16.64 6.88 0.60
CA GLU A 97 -18.10 6.92 0.77
C GLU A 97 -18.80 7.66 -0.38
N ARG A 98 -18.03 8.16 -1.37
CA ARG A 98 -18.52 8.96 -2.49
C ARG A 98 -18.40 8.20 -3.81
N GLU A 99 -19.15 8.69 -4.79
CA GLU A 99 -19.00 8.31 -6.19
C GLU A 99 -17.67 8.84 -6.76
N TYR A 100 -17.31 8.33 -7.95
CA TYR A 100 -16.16 8.85 -8.70
C TYR A 100 -16.22 10.41 -8.77
N PRO A 101 -15.12 11.09 -8.54
CA PRO A 101 -13.73 10.60 -8.47
C PRO A 101 -13.22 10.24 -7.05
N PHE A 102 -14.07 9.89 -6.10
CA PHE A 102 -13.69 9.44 -4.75
C PHE A 102 -12.90 10.49 -3.97
N ALA A 103 -13.31 11.75 -4.09
CA ALA A 103 -12.57 12.92 -3.62
C ALA A 103 -12.31 12.95 -2.10
N ASP A 104 -13.10 12.22 -1.32
CA ASP A 104 -12.95 12.05 0.12
C ASP A 104 -11.69 11.26 0.53
N THR A 105 -11.08 10.52 -0.42
CA THR A 105 -9.82 9.79 -0.19
C THR A 105 -8.57 10.53 -0.68
N HIS A 106 -8.74 11.61 -1.47
CA HIS A 106 -7.60 12.27 -2.11
C HIS A 106 -6.59 12.85 -1.13
N ALA A 107 -7.04 13.43 -0.01
CA ALA A 107 -6.14 13.97 1.01
C ALA A 107 -5.26 12.86 1.62
N GLN A 108 -5.84 11.70 1.91
CA GLN A 108 -5.13 10.54 2.45
C GLN A 108 -4.10 9.98 1.45
N LEU A 109 -4.47 9.86 0.17
CA LEU A 109 -3.57 9.42 -0.90
C LEU A 109 -2.36 10.36 -1.04
N ARG A 110 -2.60 11.68 -1.02
CA ARG A 110 -1.54 12.69 -1.11
C ARG A 110 -0.62 12.69 0.11
N GLU A 111 -1.17 12.52 1.31
CA GLU A 111 -0.40 12.46 2.56
C GLU A 111 0.57 11.26 2.56
N ILE A 112 0.07 10.09 2.16
CA ILE A 112 0.90 8.89 2.06
C ILE A 112 1.95 9.05 0.96
N LEU A 113 1.56 9.58 -0.22
CA LEU A 113 2.49 9.83 -1.30
C LEU A 113 3.60 10.82 -0.91
N ALA A 114 3.25 11.88 -0.18
CA ALA A 114 4.22 12.86 0.31
C ALA A 114 5.21 12.24 1.32
N ALA A 115 4.77 11.31 2.16
CA ALA A 115 5.61 10.64 3.14
C ALA A 115 6.58 9.61 2.52
N TYR A 116 6.14 8.89 1.51
CA TYR A 116 6.92 7.80 0.88
C TYR A 116 7.72 8.25 -0.34
N GLY A 117 7.26 9.28 -1.04
CA GLY A 117 7.74 9.63 -2.37
C GLY A 117 7.21 8.69 -3.47
N PRO A 118 7.20 9.14 -4.74
CA PRO A 118 6.67 8.35 -5.85
C PRO A 118 7.47 7.06 -6.11
N GLU A 119 8.74 7.03 -5.73
CA GLU A 119 9.64 5.88 -5.86
C GLU A 119 9.35 4.76 -4.84
N ARG A 120 8.51 5.03 -3.84
CA ARG A 120 8.04 4.04 -2.85
C ARG A 120 6.52 3.99 -2.75
N CYS A 121 5.82 4.40 -3.82
CA CYS A 121 4.38 4.23 -3.97
C CYS A 121 4.07 3.46 -5.24
N ILE A 122 3.10 2.56 -5.17
CA ILE A 122 2.58 1.83 -6.34
C ILE A 122 1.07 1.92 -6.39
N TRP A 123 0.53 2.12 -7.58
CA TRP A 123 -0.87 1.89 -7.86
C TRP A 123 -1.12 0.43 -8.20
N GLY A 124 -2.27 -0.08 -7.83
CA GLY A 124 -2.78 -1.36 -8.26
C GLY A 124 -4.30 -1.30 -8.37
N SER A 125 -4.87 -2.00 -9.33
CA SER A 125 -6.32 -1.98 -9.56
C SER A 125 -7.09 -2.89 -8.61
N ASP A 126 -6.46 -3.93 -8.10
CA ASP A 126 -7.13 -5.03 -7.41
C ASP A 126 -8.26 -5.65 -8.24
N PHE A 127 -8.19 -5.51 -9.56
CA PHE A 127 -9.22 -5.98 -10.50
C PHE A 127 -9.04 -7.47 -10.85
N PRO A 128 -10.13 -8.23 -10.94
CA PRO A 128 -11.50 -7.88 -10.59
C PRO A 128 -11.73 -8.01 -9.08
N CYS A 129 -12.29 -6.99 -8.45
CA CYS A 129 -12.62 -7.00 -7.04
C CYS A 129 -14.10 -6.71 -6.82
N GLU A 130 -14.83 -7.64 -6.22
CA GLU A 130 -16.27 -7.52 -6.00
C GLU A 130 -16.67 -6.37 -5.08
N HIS A 131 -15.76 -5.94 -4.19
CA HIS A 131 -16.00 -4.84 -3.26
C HIS A 131 -16.18 -3.49 -3.95
N TRP A 132 -15.64 -3.33 -5.17
CA TRP A 132 -15.74 -2.06 -5.89
C TRP A 132 -16.30 -2.15 -7.32
N LEU A 133 -16.51 -3.34 -7.88
CA LEU A 133 -17.04 -3.51 -9.24
C LEU A 133 -18.37 -2.81 -9.49
N LYS A 134 -19.21 -2.69 -8.48
CA LYS A 134 -20.50 -1.97 -8.56
C LYS A 134 -20.34 -0.45 -8.42
N LYS A 135 -19.20 0.02 -7.95
CA LYS A 135 -18.93 1.40 -7.57
C LYS A 135 -18.04 2.13 -8.57
N SER A 136 -17.20 1.38 -9.26
CA SER A 136 -16.19 1.93 -10.16
C SER A 136 -15.90 0.97 -11.30
N THR A 137 -15.44 1.55 -12.42
CA THR A 137 -14.78 0.80 -13.50
C THR A 137 -13.27 0.81 -13.29
N TYR A 138 -12.56 -0.11 -13.95
CA TYR A 138 -11.09 -0.10 -13.99
C TYR A 138 -10.54 1.25 -14.47
N ALA A 139 -11.15 1.80 -15.55
CA ALA A 139 -10.73 3.09 -16.11
C ALA A 139 -10.91 4.24 -15.12
N GLN A 140 -12.00 4.29 -14.37
CA GLN A 140 -12.23 5.30 -13.33
C GLN A 140 -11.21 5.18 -12.19
N HIS A 141 -10.90 3.96 -11.76
CA HIS A 141 -9.90 3.77 -10.71
C HIS A 141 -8.50 4.22 -11.17
N LEU A 142 -8.12 3.93 -12.40
CA LEU A 142 -6.87 4.42 -12.98
C LEU A 142 -6.88 5.95 -13.11
N ALA A 143 -7.99 6.55 -13.56
CA ALA A 143 -8.13 7.98 -13.76
C ALA A 143 -7.93 8.79 -12.47
N VAL A 144 -8.26 8.24 -11.28
CA VAL A 144 -7.95 8.90 -10.00
C VAL A 144 -6.47 9.30 -9.94
N PHE A 145 -5.57 8.43 -10.32
CA PHE A 145 -4.12 8.68 -10.29
C PHE A 145 -3.59 9.37 -11.54
N ALA A 146 -4.17 9.07 -12.68
CA ALA A 146 -3.73 9.65 -13.95
C ALA A 146 -4.19 11.11 -14.13
N GLU A 147 -5.34 11.49 -13.55
CA GLU A 147 -6.02 12.75 -13.85
C GLU A 147 -6.44 13.52 -12.58
N GLU A 148 -7.17 12.89 -11.67
CA GLU A 148 -7.92 13.56 -10.61
C GLU A 148 -7.04 14.03 -9.44
N LEU A 149 -6.02 13.28 -9.08
CA LEU A 149 -5.10 13.65 -8.01
C LEU A 149 -4.17 14.82 -8.39
N GLY A 150 -4.10 15.24 -9.67
CA GLY A 150 -3.22 16.31 -10.11
C GLY A 150 -1.75 16.02 -9.85
N LEU A 151 -1.34 14.76 -9.99
CA LEU A 151 0.05 14.34 -9.82
C LEU A 151 0.93 14.91 -10.93
N GLY A 152 2.17 15.26 -10.57
CA GLY A 152 3.20 15.66 -11.54
C GLY A 152 3.64 14.49 -12.43
N VAL A 153 4.41 14.78 -13.48
CA VAL A 153 4.86 13.76 -14.45
C VAL A 153 5.68 12.68 -13.79
N GLU A 154 6.60 13.04 -12.89
CA GLU A 154 7.46 12.10 -12.17
C GLU A 154 6.67 11.25 -11.17
N GLU A 155 5.72 11.85 -10.46
CA GLU A 155 4.84 11.13 -9.54
C GLU A 155 4.00 10.09 -10.28
N LYS A 156 3.39 10.47 -11.42
CA LYS A 156 2.64 9.55 -12.27
C LYS A 156 3.52 8.40 -12.77
N ALA A 157 4.71 8.73 -13.28
CA ALA A 157 5.64 7.73 -13.78
C ALA A 157 6.04 6.72 -12.69
N GLY A 158 6.32 7.18 -11.46
CA GLY A 158 6.63 6.34 -10.32
C GLY A 158 5.44 5.46 -9.94
N VAL A 159 4.33 6.09 -9.56
CA VAL A 159 3.15 5.42 -8.98
C VAL A 159 2.47 4.46 -9.95
N LEU A 160 2.35 4.83 -11.25
CA LEU A 160 1.60 4.05 -12.23
C LEU A 160 2.40 2.90 -12.88
N GLY A 161 3.69 2.76 -12.56
CA GLY A 161 4.43 1.62 -13.09
C GLY A 161 5.92 1.58 -12.74
N GLY A 162 6.62 2.71 -12.75
CA GLY A 162 8.08 2.75 -12.56
C GLY A 162 8.54 2.07 -11.28
N THR A 163 7.89 2.36 -10.17
CA THR A 163 8.22 1.73 -8.88
C THR A 163 7.93 0.23 -8.88
N ALA A 164 6.82 -0.21 -9.46
CA ALA A 164 6.51 -1.63 -9.57
C ALA A 164 7.51 -2.38 -10.48
N LEU A 165 7.91 -1.76 -11.60
CA LEU A 165 8.92 -2.34 -12.49
C LEU A 165 10.26 -2.56 -11.77
N ARG A 166 10.75 -1.55 -11.05
CA ARG A 166 11.98 -1.69 -10.26
C ARG A 166 11.86 -2.77 -9.19
N LEU A 167 10.75 -2.74 -8.44
CA LEU A 167 10.57 -3.62 -7.29
C LEU A 167 10.43 -5.10 -7.67
N PHE A 168 9.67 -5.40 -8.72
CA PHE A 168 9.31 -6.78 -9.05
C PHE A 168 10.13 -7.38 -10.22
N PHE A 169 10.73 -6.53 -11.05
CA PHE A 169 11.42 -6.99 -12.27
C PHE A 169 12.87 -6.50 -12.38
N GLY A 170 13.33 -5.63 -11.47
CA GLY A 170 14.70 -5.12 -11.45
C GLY A 170 15.02 -4.18 -12.63
N ALA A 171 13.99 -3.54 -13.21
CA ALA A 171 14.12 -2.69 -14.40
C ALA A 171 14.20 -1.20 -14.05
#